data_e56aa137dfb0352e783cc9264bd88c52
#
_entry.id   e56aa137dfb0352e783cc9264bd88c52
#
_cell.length_a   1.000
_cell.length_b   1.000
_cell.length_c   1.000
_cell.angle_alpha   90.00
_cell.angle_beta   90.00
_cell.angle_gamma   90.00
#
_symmetry.space_group_name_H-M   'P 1'
#
loop_
_entity.id
_entity.type
_entity.pdbx_description
1 polymer ?
#
loop_
_entity_poly.entity_id
_entity_poly.type
_entity_poly.pdbx_seq_one_letter_code
_entity_poly.pdbx_strand_id
1 'polypeptide(L)'
;MYGNTAEVAEVIARELCRSGVRNIRIHNASHSSMSDMISDAFRYQGLIVGSATYSMGLFPPVEAFMNAMETREIQNKVFAAFGGYTWAKGAAIARVQEYCERMKMPMVASMTMRQTLDEESISSARELAAAVACSLQKD
;
A
#
# COMPACT_ATOMS: atom_id res chain seq x y z
N MET A 1 9.59 -11.09 -9.79
CA MET A 1 8.77 -9.89 -9.72
C MET A 1 7.92 -9.82 -8.45
N TYR A 2 7.21 -10.86 -8.17
CA TYR A 2 6.33 -10.89 -7.01
C TYR A 2 7.07 -10.77 -5.69
N GLY A 3 8.26 -11.34 -5.63
CA GLY A 3 9.08 -11.28 -4.43
C GLY A 3 9.49 -9.87 -4.04
N ASN A 4 9.72 -9.00 -5.01
CA ASN A 4 10.15 -7.62 -4.72
C ASN A 4 9.06 -6.83 -4.00
N THR A 5 7.80 -6.99 -4.40
CA THR A 5 6.69 -6.32 -3.73
C THR A 5 6.56 -6.82 -2.29
N ALA A 6 6.67 -8.13 -2.08
CA ALA A 6 6.62 -8.71 -0.74
C ALA A 6 7.78 -8.24 0.13
N GLU A 7 8.99 -8.14 -0.45
CA GLU A 7 10.16 -7.67 0.28
C GLU A 7 10.01 -6.22 0.71
N VAL A 8 9.45 -5.37 -0.15
CA VAL A 8 9.19 -3.98 0.21
C VAL A 8 8.16 -3.90 1.33
N ALA A 9 7.12 -4.74 1.28
CA ALA A 9 6.14 -4.79 2.36
C ALA A 9 6.78 -5.14 3.69
N GLU A 10 7.74 -6.08 3.69
CA GLU A 10 8.47 -6.43 4.91
C GLU A 10 9.33 -5.29 5.43
N VAL A 11 10.01 -4.57 4.55
CA VAL A 11 10.82 -3.41 4.94
C VAL A 11 9.92 -2.35 5.60
N ILE A 12 8.77 -2.09 4.99
CA ILE A 12 7.82 -1.13 5.53
C ILE A 12 7.33 -1.57 6.92
N ALA A 13 6.97 -2.86 7.05
CA ALA A 13 6.49 -3.39 8.33
C ALA A 13 7.54 -3.27 9.43
N ARG A 14 8.80 -3.57 9.11
CA ARG A 14 9.90 -3.45 10.08
C ARG A 14 10.09 -2.01 10.53
N GLU A 15 10.02 -1.07 9.60
CA GLU A 15 10.19 0.34 9.92
C GLU A 15 9.01 0.85 10.75
N LEU A 16 7.80 0.41 10.47
CA LEU A 16 6.63 0.74 11.28
C LEU A 16 6.81 0.23 12.72
N CYS A 17 7.32 -0.99 12.88
CA CYS A 17 7.62 -1.53 14.22
C CYS A 17 8.63 -0.68 14.96
N ARG A 18 9.69 -0.24 14.27
CA ARG A 18 10.71 0.63 14.88
C ARG A 18 10.12 1.97 15.30
N SER A 19 9.11 2.43 14.57
CA SER A 19 8.46 3.71 14.86
C SER A 19 7.37 3.60 15.92
N GLY A 20 7.15 2.41 16.49
CA GLY A 20 6.21 2.21 17.59
C GLY A 20 4.85 1.68 17.18
N VAL A 21 4.63 1.39 15.91
CA VAL A 21 3.38 0.78 15.47
C VAL A 21 3.40 -0.70 15.83
N ARG A 22 2.47 -1.15 16.66
CA ARG A 22 2.51 -2.50 17.23
C ARG A 22 1.65 -3.52 16.53
N ASN A 23 0.49 -3.13 16.04
CA ASN A 23 -0.45 -4.05 15.42
C ASN A 23 -0.36 -3.91 13.91
N ILE A 24 0.33 -4.84 13.27
CA ILE A 24 0.55 -4.82 11.83
C ILE A 24 0.06 -6.14 11.25
N ARG A 25 -0.79 -6.06 10.23
CA ARG A 25 -1.24 -7.23 9.48
C ARG A 25 -0.81 -7.06 8.03
N ILE A 26 -0.22 -8.10 7.48
CA ILE A 26 0.20 -8.13 6.09
C ILE A 26 -0.65 -9.16 5.36
N HIS A 27 -1.28 -8.73 4.27
CA HIS A 27 -2.07 -9.61 3.42
C HIS A 27 -1.46 -9.71 2.03
N ASN A 28 -1.42 -10.92 1.51
CA ASN A 28 -1.12 -11.12 0.10
C ASN A 28 -2.47 -11.23 -0.61
N ALA A 29 -2.79 -10.27 -1.47
CA ALA A 29 -4.10 -10.19 -2.11
C ALA A 29 -4.42 -11.42 -2.95
N SER A 30 -3.39 -12.16 -3.41
CA SER A 30 -3.59 -13.39 -4.17
C SER A 30 -4.00 -14.56 -3.30
N HIS A 31 -3.73 -14.51 -2.00
CA HIS A 31 -3.93 -15.62 -1.08
C HIS A 31 -4.93 -15.34 0.03
N SER A 32 -5.02 -14.09 0.49
CA SER A 32 -5.96 -13.72 1.55
C SER A 32 -7.37 -13.60 0.99
N SER A 33 -8.36 -13.93 1.81
CA SER A 33 -9.75 -13.75 1.39
C SER A 33 -10.11 -12.27 1.39
N MET A 34 -11.02 -11.90 0.50
CA MET A 34 -11.51 -10.52 0.44
C MET A 34 -12.15 -10.10 1.77
N SER A 35 -12.89 -11.01 2.40
CA SER A 35 -13.53 -10.73 3.69
C SER A 35 -12.52 -10.36 4.76
N ASP A 36 -11.40 -11.08 4.83
CA ASP A 36 -10.36 -10.81 5.82
C ASP A 36 -9.68 -9.47 5.57
N MET A 37 -9.38 -9.18 4.30
CA MET A 37 -8.74 -7.92 3.94
C MET A 37 -9.63 -6.72 4.25
N ILE A 38 -10.91 -6.82 3.92
CA ILE A 38 -11.88 -5.74 4.17
C ILE A 38 -12.11 -5.57 5.67
N SER A 39 -12.20 -6.67 6.42
CA SER A 39 -12.36 -6.61 7.86
C SER A 39 -11.21 -5.85 8.52
N ASP A 40 -9.97 -6.18 8.13
CA ASP A 40 -8.80 -5.48 8.65
C ASP A 40 -8.76 -4.02 8.19
N ALA A 41 -9.18 -3.74 6.97
CA ALA A 41 -9.25 -2.35 6.48
C ALA A 41 -10.20 -1.49 7.32
N PHE A 42 -11.29 -2.06 7.81
CA PHE A 42 -12.18 -1.35 8.72
C PHE A 42 -11.58 -1.17 10.10
N ARG A 43 -10.89 -2.20 10.59
CA ARG A 43 -10.37 -2.23 11.96
C ARG A 43 -9.18 -1.32 12.20
N TYR A 44 -8.28 -1.24 11.25
CA TYR A 44 -7.00 -0.53 11.44
C TYR A 44 -7.09 0.89 10.88
N GLN A 45 -6.39 1.80 11.54
CA GLN A 45 -6.38 3.20 11.13
C GLN A 45 -5.48 3.45 9.93
N GLY A 46 -4.41 2.67 9.80
CA GLY A 46 -3.46 2.83 8.70
C GLY A 46 -3.62 1.74 7.66
N LEU A 47 -3.44 2.09 6.40
CA LEU A 47 -3.59 1.17 5.29
C LEU A 47 -2.52 1.46 4.24
N ILE A 48 -1.72 0.45 3.91
CA ILE A 48 -0.69 0.59 2.89
C ILE A 48 -0.95 -0.48 1.82
N VAL A 49 -1.10 -0.03 0.58
CA VAL A 49 -1.39 -0.93 -0.55
C VAL A 49 -0.20 -0.96 -1.47
N GLY A 50 0.25 -2.18 -1.80
CA GLY A 50 1.34 -2.37 -2.75
C GLY A 50 0.90 -3.22 -3.93
N SER A 51 1.36 -2.86 -5.12
CA SER A 51 1.01 -3.57 -6.33
C SER A 51 2.11 -3.47 -7.37
N ALA A 52 2.29 -4.54 -8.14
CA ALA A 52 3.04 -4.46 -9.38
C ALA A 52 2.15 -3.82 -10.43
N THR A 53 2.76 -3.19 -11.43
CA THR A 53 2.03 -2.67 -12.58
C THR A 53 1.64 -3.83 -13.48
N TYR A 54 0.37 -3.90 -13.84
CA TYR A 54 -0.18 -4.95 -14.69
C TYR A 54 -1.04 -4.29 -15.77
N SER A 55 -0.66 -4.45 -17.02
CA SER A 55 -1.38 -3.87 -18.16
C SER A 55 -1.73 -2.39 -17.95
N MET A 56 -0.75 -1.62 -17.49
CA MET A 56 -0.88 -0.18 -17.19
C MET A 56 -1.78 0.13 -15.98
N GLY A 57 -2.10 -0.86 -15.18
CA GLY A 57 -2.94 -0.68 -14.00
C GLY A 57 -2.46 -1.52 -12.82
N LEU A 58 -3.37 -1.84 -11.92
CA LEU A 58 -3.08 -2.63 -10.74
C LEU A 58 -3.14 -4.12 -11.02
N PHE A 59 -2.40 -4.89 -10.27
CA PHE A 59 -2.53 -6.34 -10.24
C PHE A 59 -3.98 -6.69 -9.87
N PRO A 60 -4.65 -7.61 -10.61
CA PRO A 60 -6.10 -7.80 -10.46
C PRO A 60 -6.62 -8.02 -9.04
N PRO A 61 -6.00 -8.84 -8.18
CA PRO A 61 -6.49 -8.96 -6.80
C PRO A 61 -6.44 -7.66 -6.02
N VAL A 62 -5.46 -6.79 -6.28
CA VAL A 62 -5.36 -5.49 -5.63
C VAL A 62 -6.44 -4.56 -6.15
N GLU A 63 -6.69 -4.58 -7.47
CA GLU A 63 -7.76 -3.80 -8.07
C GLU A 63 -9.12 -4.19 -7.46
N ALA A 64 -9.36 -5.48 -7.29
CA ALA A 64 -10.58 -5.98 -6.66
C ALA A 64 -10.73 -5.48 -5.23
N PHE A 65 -9.62 -5.45 -4.47
CA PHE A 65 -9.63 -4.93 -3.11
C PHE A 65 -9.97 -3.43 -3.09
N MET A 66 -9.36 -2.64 -3.98
CA MET A 66 -9.64 -1.21 -4.04
C MET A 66 -11.11 -0.94 -4.39
N ASN A 67 -11.67 -1.69 -5.36
CA ASN A 67 -13.08 -1.60 -5.69
C ASN A 67 -13.97 -1.94 -4.49
N ALA A 68 -13.60 -2.97 -3.73
CA ALA A 68 -14.37 -3.38 -2.56
C ALA A 68 -14.37 -2.29 -1.49
N MET A 69 -13.21 -1.65 -1.27
CA MET A 69 -13.11 -0.55 -0.32
C MET A 69 -13.98 0.64 -0.75
N GLU A 70 -13.91 0.99 -2.03
CA GLU A 70 -14.70 2.10 -2.57
C GLU A 70 -16.20 1.83 -2.41
N THR A 71 -16.63 0.62 -2.75
CA THR A 71 -18.04 0.23 -2.64
C THR A 71 -18.55 0.31 -1.20
N ARG A 72 -17.70 0.00 -0.24
CA ARG A 72 -18.05 0.02 1.18
C ARG A 72 -17.79 1.35 1.87
N GLU A 73 -17.35 2.34 1.10
CA GLU A 73 -17.14 3.71 1.56
C GLU A 73 -16.20 3.80 2.76
N ILE A 74 -15.10 3.02 2.73
CA ILE A 74 -14.07 3.10 3.75
C ILE A 74 -13.37 4.46 3.64
N GLN A 75 -13.34 5.22 4.72
CA GLN A 75 -12.81 6.58 4.76
C GLN A 75 -12.04 6.84 6.04
N ASN A 76 -11.37 7.99 6.08
CA ASN A 76 -10.68 8.50 7.28
C ASN A 76 -9.54 7.61 7.75
N LYS A 77 -8.84 6.99 6.79
CA LYS A 77 -7.66 6.18 7.09
C LYS A 77 -6.40 6.92 6.69
N VAL A 78 -5.30 6.61 7.38
CA VAL A 78 -3.98 7.03 6.93
C VAL A 78 -3.59 6.07 5.81
N PHE A 79 -3.48 6.57 4.60
CA PHE A 79 -3.31 5.74 3.41
C PHE A 79 -2.00 6.04 2.70
N ALA A 80 -1.31 4.98 2.29
CA ALA A 80 -0.11 5.10 1.47
C ALA A 80 -0.08 3.95 0.47
N ALA A 81 0.72 4.10 -0.57
CA ALA A 81 0.81 3.09 -1.61
C ALA A 81 2.23 2.98 -2.14
N PHE A 82 2.60 1.78 -2.58
CA PHE A 82 3.83 1.58 -3.33
C PHE A 82 3.53 0.74 -4.56
N GLY A 83 4.27 1.01 -5.64
CA GLY A 83 4.04 0.32 -6.89
C GLY A 83 5.34 -0.11 -7.57
N GLY A 84 5.37 -1.36 -8.07
CA GLY A 84 6.47 -1.87 -8.84
C GLY A 84 6.23 -1.66 -10.33
N TYR A 85 7.30 -1.47 -11.09
CA TYR A 85 7.18 -1.29 -12.53
C TYR A 85 8.38 -1.88 -13.28
N THR A 86 8.14 -2.26 -14.54
CA THR A 86 9.22 -2.59 -15.46
C THR A 86 9.39 -1.50 -16.52
N TRP A 87 8.29 -1.01 -17.07
CA TRP A 87 8.35 -0.04 -18.17
C TRP A 87 7.30 1.07 -18.07
N ALA A 88 6.28 0.91 -17.25
CA ALA A 88 5.22 1.92 -17.09
C ALA A 88 5.31 2.53 -15.68
N LYS A 89 6.32 3.38 -15.47
CA LYS A 89 6.56 3.99 -14.17
C LYS A 89 5.36 4.79 -13.69
N GLY A 90 4.92 4.50 -12.48
CA GLY A 90 3.85 5.27 -11.84
C GLY A 90 2.44 4.86 -12.21
N ALA A 91 2.26 3.91 -13.12
CA ALA A 91 0.92 3.51 -13.54
C ALA A 91 0.09 2.93 -12.38
N ALA A 92 0.69 2.08 -11.55
CA ALA A 92 -0.01 1.51 -10.40
C ALA A 92 -0.39 2.60 -9.40
N ILE A 93 0.54 3.50 -9.10
CA ILE A 93 0.29 4.61 -8.16
C ILE A 93 -0.80 5.53 -8.69
N ALA A 94 -0.78 5.84 -9.98
CA ALA A 94 -1.81 6.69 -10.58
C ALA A 94 -3.20 6.07 -10.43
N ARG A 95 -3.30 4.75 -10.60
CA ARG A 95 -4.57 4.05 -10.43
C ARG A 95 -5.06 4.07 -8.99
N VAL A 96 -4.16 3.86 -8.04
CA VAL A 96 -4.50 3.97 -6.61
C VAL A 96 -4.94 5.39 -6.28
N GLN A 97 -4.26 6.39 -6.86
CA GLN A 97 -4.61 7.79 -6.67
C GLN A 97 -6.04 8.07 -7.09
N GLU A 98 -6.48 7.50 -8.22
CA GLU A 98 -7.87 7.66 -8.68
C GLU A 98 -8.87 7.14 -7.65
N TYR A 99 -8.59 5.97 -7.05
CA TYR A 99 -9.44 5.42 -6.00
C TYR A 99 -9.46 6.32 -4.78
N CYS A 100 -8.30 6.84 -4.37
CA CYS A 100 -8.21 7.72 -3.21
C CYS A 100 -9.01 9.00 -3.41
N GLU A 101 -8.99 9.57 -4.61
CA GLU A 101 -9.76 10.76 -4.91
C GLU A 101 -11.26 10.50 -4.79
N ARG A 102 -11.73 9.35 -5.30
CA ARG A 102 -13.14 8.99 -5.20
C ARG A 102 -13.56 8.70 -3.76
N MET A 103 -12.66 8.12 -2.96
CA MET A 103 -12.94 7.82 -1.55
C MET A 103 -12.69 9.02 -0.64
N LYS A 104 -12.19 10.12 -1.17
CA LYS A 104 -11.85 11.32 -0.39
C LYS A 104 -10.87 11.01 0.73
N MET A 105 -9.87 10.19 0.40
CA MET A 105 -8.88 9.71 1.35
C MET A 105 -7.49 9.96 0.76
N PRO A 106 -6.90 11.12 1.03
CA PRO A 106 -5.61 11.48 0.42
C PRO A 106 -4.49 10.55 0.87
N MET A 107 -3.57 10.26 -0.05
CA MET A 107 -2.39 9.49 0.29
C MET A 107 -1.39 10.36 1.02
N VAL A 108 -0.88 9.88 2.16
CA VAL A 108 0.16 10.60 2.91
C VAL A 108 1.53 10.35 2.33
N ALA A 109 1.70 9.25 1.60
CA ALA A 109 2.98 8.92 0.98
C ALA A 109 2.76 7.94 -0.16
N SER A 110 3.67 7.95 -1.12
CA SER A 110 3.68 6.94 -2.19
C SER A 110 5.11 6.76 -2.69
N MET A 111 5.38 5.60 -3.27
CA MET A 111 6.67 5.36 -3.91
C MET A 111 6.49 4.41 -5.08
N THR A 112 7.42 4.52 -6.05
CA THR A 112 7.52 3.57 -7.14
C THR A 112 8.89 2.90 -7.07
N MET A 113 8.98 1.69 -7.57
CA MET A 113 10.24 0.97 -7.57
C MET A 113 10.36 0.12 -8.83
N ARG A 114 11.59 -0.13 -9.26
CA ARG A 114 11.85 -1.08 -10.33
C ARG A 114 11.71 -2.49 -9.77
N GLN A 115 11.73 -3.49 -10.65
CA GLN A 115 11.61 -4.87 -10.21
C GLN A 115 12.76 -5.33 -9.32
N THR A 116 13.90 -4.65 -9.37
CA THR A 116 15.05 -4.98 -8.54
C THR A 116 15.01 -4.15 -7.25
N LEU A 117 15.09 -4.83 -6.13
CA LEU A 117 15.16 -4.14 -4.83
C LEU A 117 16.57 -3.64 -4.62
N ASP A 118 16.74 -2.32 -4.55
CA ASP A 118 18.03 -1.68 -4.36
C ASP A 118 17.98 -0.77 -3.11
N GLU A 119 19.12 -0.14 -2.80
CA GLU A 119 19.20 0.72 -1.61
C GLU A 119 18.27 1.92 -1.69
N GLU A 120 18.07 2.47 -2.89
CA GLU A 120 17.16 3.59 -3.10
C GLU A 120 15.71 3.18 -2.78
N SER A 121 15.30 2.01 -3.25
CA SER A 121 13.96 1.48 -2.97
C SER A 121 13.77 1.21 -1.49
N ILE A 122 14.79 0.65 -0.83
CA ILE A 122 14.72 0.40 0.62
C ILE A 122 14.60 1.71 1.38
N SER A 123 15.39 2.71 1.01
CA SER A 123 15.33 4.03 1.64
C SER A 123 13.95 4.66 1.46
N SER A 124 13.40 4.60 0.24
CA SER A 124 12.07 5.13 -0.04
C SER A 124 10.98 4.41 0.75
N ALA A 125 11.11 3.08 0.90
CA ALA A 125 10.17 2.31 1.70
C ALA A 125 10.20 2.73 3.17
N ARG A 126 11.39 2.98 3.70
CA ARG A 126 11.52 3.46 5.08
C ARG A 126 10.93 4.85 5.27
N GLU A 127 11.12 5.74 4.29
CA GLU A 127 10.53 7.07 4.34
C GLU A 127 9.00 7.00 4.29
N LEU A 128 8.45 6.14 3.45
CA LEU A 128 7.00 5.92 3.36
C LEU A 128 6.47 5.43 4.70
N ALA A 129 7.12 4.44 5.29
CA ALA A 129 6.71 3.90 6.59
C ALA A 129 6.78 4.96 7.68
N ALA A 130 7.83 5.77 7.68
CA ALA A 130 7.97 6.85 8.66
C ALA A 130 6.86 7.89 8.51
N ALA A 131 6.49 8.23 7.27
CA ALA A 131 5.40 9.18 7.02
C ALA A 131 4.06 8.63 7.54
N VAL A 132 3.80 7.34 7.30
CA VAL A 132 2.58 6.69 7.80
C VAL A 132 2.57 6.67 9.32
N ALA A 133 3.67 6.28 9.95
CA ALA A 133 3.76 6.23 11.41
C ALA A 133 3.55 7.61 12.02
N CYS A 134 4.14 8.63 11.43
CA CYS A 134 3.98 10.01 11.89
C CYS A 134 2.51 10.45 11.79
N SER A 135 1.84 10.12 10.70
CA SER A 135 0.43 10.46 10.52
C SER A 135 -0.46 9.71 11.51
N LEU A 136 -0.14 8.46 11.82
CA LEU A 136 -0.89 7.69 12.80
C LEU A 136 -0.75 8.27 14.21
N GLN A 137 0.42 8.80 14.54
CA GLN A 137 0.68 9.37 15.85
C GLN A 137 -0.01 10.71 16.09
N LYS A 138 -0.37 11.42 15.01
CA LYS A 138 -1.07 12.70 15.12
C LYS A 138 -2.55 12.55 15.51
N ASP A 139 -3.08 11.38 15.30
CA ASP A 139 -4.47 11.07 15.64
C ASP A 139 -4.53 10.39 17.01
#